data_1489bebbe9ad96f465fee6d7636e6677
#
_entry.id   1489bebbe9ad96f465fee6d7636e6677
#
_cell.length_a   1.000
_cell.length_b   1.000
_cell.length_c   1.000
_cell.angle_alpha   90.00
_cell.angle_beta   90.00
_cell.angle_gamma   90.00
#
_symmetry.space_group_name_H-M   'P 1'
#
loop_
_entity.id
_entity.type
_entity.pdbx_description
1 polymer ?
#
loop_
_entity_poly.entity_id
_entity_poly.type
_entity_poly.pdbx_seq_one_letter_code
_entity_poly.pdbx_strand_id
1 'polypeptide(L)'
;MKKISAALILAATMLASPAFADCSKLPSFNALQDALKKNVKPSGGPSNGGLDLNMWASVVDRDGTVCAVTFTGKERGDQWMGSRVISAQKANTANAFSLTGFALSTANLFSAVQPGSSLFGLQESNPVDTSVAYGGNMEKAGTKRDPMVGKKIGGVNVFGGGLALYTAKGELVGALGVSGDTSCADHNVAWRTRAALGLDKVPAGVSADKNDAIIYDISSGTSKGGFGHPTCGGKEQAVAQEIKAGN
;
A
#
# COMPACT_ATOMS: atom_id res chain seq x y z
N MET A 1 8.29 -11.05 72.36
CA MET A 1 8.58 -9.98 71.44
C MET A 1 8.75 -10.59 70.02
N LYS A 2 7.71 -10.53 69.17
CA LYS A 2 7.72 -11.11 67.82
C LYS A 2 8.15 -10.01 66.83
N LYS A 3 9.26 -10.24 66.09
CA LYS A 3 9.74 -9.36 65.04
C LYS A 3 8.93 -9.63 63.77
N ILE A 4 8.19 -8.63 63.31
CA ILE A 4 7.48 -8.64 62.04
C ILE A 4 8.46 -8.09 60.98
N SER A 5 8.93 -8.97 60.09
CA SER A 5 9.71 -8.54 58.90
C SER A 5 8.75 -8.10 57.82
N ALA A 6 8.77 -6.83 57.48
CA ALA A 6 8.05 -6.28 56.35
C ALA A 6 8.83 -6.56 55.05
N ALA A 7 8.30 -7.40 54.18
CA ALA A 7 8.82 -7.62 52.86
C ALA A 7 8.31 -6.50 51.92
N LEU A 8 9.22 -5.65 51.44
CA LEU A 8 8.94 -4.65 50.44
C LEU A 8 8.79 -5.37 49.07
N ILE A 9 7.56 -5.43 48.57
CA ILE A 9 7.31 -5.89 47.18
C ILE A 9 7.57 -4.68 46.24
N LEU A 10 8.67 -4.72 45.57
CA LEU A 10 8.98 -3.76 44.50
C LEU A 10 8.14 -4.12 43.27
N ALA A 11 7.03 -3.44 43.04
CA ALA A 11 6.26 -3.55 41.80
C ALA A 11 7.04 -2.84 40.67
N ALA A 12 7.67 -3.62 39.82
CA ALA A 12 8.24 -3.12 38.59
C ALA A 12 7.09 -2.73 37.63
N THR A 13 6.74 -1.46 37.59
CA THR A 13 5.88 -0.90 36.55
C THR A 13 6.65 -0.97 35.23
N MET A 14 6.34 -1.95 34.37
CA MET A 14 6.74 -1.93 32.98
C MET A 14 6.05 -0.72 32.33
N LEU A 15 6.78 0.35 32.17
CA LEU A 15 6.39 1.46 31.29
C LEU A 15 6.35 0.87 29.88
N ALA A 16 5.17 0.53 29.37
CA ALA A 16 4.97 0.28 27.96
C ALA A 16 5.36 1.57 27.24
N SER A 17 6.51 1.56 26.57
CA SER A 17 6.89 2.65 25.66
C SER A 17 5.76 2.80 24.65
N PRO A 18 5.26 4.03 24.40
CA PRO A 18 4.32 4.23 23.31
C PRO A 18 4.98 3.65 22.05
N ALA A 19 4.28 2.75 21.38
CA ALA A 19 4.72 2.25 20.07
C ALA A 19 4.70 3.44 19.12
N PHE A 20 5.85 4.10 18.97
CA PHE A 20 6.04 5.06 17.90
C PHE A 20 5.96 4.30 16.58
N ALA A 21 5.37 4.94 15.58
CA ALA A 21 5.34 4.46 14.22
C ALA A 21 6.69 3.82 13.84
N ASP A 22 6.68 2.50 13.56
CA ASP A 22 7.92 1.75 13.32
C ASP A 22 8.25 1.71 11.84
N CYS A 23 8.71 2.85 11.31
CA CYS A 23 9.21 2.93 9.94
C CYS A 23 10.55 2.20 9.74
N SER A 24 11.20 1.70 10.81
CA SER A 24 12.53 1.08 10.73
C SER A 24 12.53 -0.27 9.98
N LYS A 25 11.39 -0.95 9.95
CA LYS A 25 11.20 -2.22 9.22
C LYS A 25 10.79 -2.02 7.76
N LEU A 26 10.56 -0.78 7.36
CA LEU A 26 10.06 -0.42 6.04
C LEU A 26 11.18 0.13 5.14
N PRO A 27 10.99 0.14 3.82
CA PRO A 27 11.97 0.68 2.90
C PRO A 27 12.27 2.14 3.21
N SER A 28 13.56 2.50 3.21
CA SER A 28 13.95 3.89 3.24
C SER A 28 13.43 4.63 2.00
N PHE A 29 13.40 5.97 2.04
CA PHE A 29 13.04 6.79 0.89
C PHE A 29 13.82 6.39 -0.37
N ASN A 30 15.15 6.22 -0.27
CA ASN A 30 15.97 5.88 -1.43
C ASN A 30 15.66 4.48 -1.95
N ALA A 31 15.53 3.49 -1.05
CA ALA A 31 15.19 2.11 -1.44
C ALA A 31 13.82 2.05 -2.17
N LEU A 32 12.82 2.77 -1.67
CA LEU A 32 11.51 2.87 -2.31
C LEU A 32 11.61 3.52 -3.69
N GLN A 33 12.33 4.64 -3.80
CA GLN A 33 12.50 5.36 -5.05
C GLN A 33 13.23 4.54 -6.11
N ASP A 34 14.30 3.87 -5.72
CA ASP A 34 15.10 3.02 -6.63
C ASP A 34 14.30 1.81 -7.11
N ALA A 35 13.56 1.16 -6.20
CA ALA A 35 12.69 0.04 -6.55
C ALA A 35 11.55 0.48 -7.47
N LEU A 36 10.93 1.63 -7.21
CA LEU A 36 9.88 2.18 -8.06
C LEU A 36 10.41 2.50 -9.47
N LYS A 37 11.50 3.25 -9.58
CA LYS A 37 12.10 3.64 -10.86
C LYS A 37 12.46 2.45 -11.74
N LYS A 38 13.01 1.38 -11.16
CA LYS A 38 13.35 0.14 -11.89
C LYS A 38 12.14 -0.54 -12.53
N ASN A 39 10.94 -0.25 -12.05
CA ASN A 39 9.71 -0.91 -12.47
C ASN A 39 8.74 0.01 -13.25
N VAL A 40 9.17 1.21 -13.63
CA VAL A 40 8.37 2.19 -14.36
C VAL A 40 9.05 2.55 -15.68
N LYS A 41 8.32 2.42 -16.80
CA LYS A 41 8.88 2.57 -18.16
C LYS A 41 9.55 3.91 -18.43
N PRO A 42 9.01 5.10 -18.07
CA PRO A 42 9.70 6.36 -18.28
C PRO A 42 11.05 6.49 -17.58
N SER A 43 11.31 5.67 -16.57
CA SER A 43 12.59 5.61 -15.85
C SER A 43 13.52 4.49 -16.34
N GLY A 44 13.18 3.83 -17.47
CA GLY A 44 13.96 2.72 -18.05
C GLY A 44 13.52 1.33 -17.63
N GLY A 45 12.45 1.21 -16.85
CA GLY A 45 11.85 -0.06 -16.46
C GLY A 45 10.93 -0.65 -17.54
N PRO A 46 10.25 -1.77 -17.24
CA PRO A 46 9.31 -2.40 -18.16
C PRO A 46 7.99 -1.65 -18.26
N SER A 47 7.25 -1.90 -19.34
CA SER A 47 5.83 -1.54 -19.43
C SER A 47 5.01 -2.38 -18.46
N ASN A 48 3.96 -1.78 -17.91
CA ASN A 48 3.03 -2.42 -16.99
C ASN A 48 1.61 -2.57 -17.57
N GLY A 49 1.49 -2.37 -18.87
CA GLY A 49 0.27 -2.64 -19.62
C GLY A 49 -0.75 -1.50 -19.64
N GLY A 50 -0.44 -0.35 -19.03
CA GLY A 50 -1.26 0.86 -19.08
C GLY A 50 -0.73 1.89 -20.06
N LEU A 51 -0.69 3.14 -19.61
CA LEU A 51 -0.27 4.32 -20.39
C LEU A 51 1.24 4.59 -20.34
N ASP A 52 1.99 3.81 -19.54
CA ASP A 52 3.42 3.94 -19.33
C ASP A 52 3.84 5.31 -18.76
N LEU A 53 3.11 5.81 -17.80
CA LEU A 53 3.33 7.11 -17.15
C LEU A 53 4.31 7.04 -15.96
N ASN A 54 4.78 8.22 -15.54
CA ASN A 54 5.49 8.37 -14.26
C ASN A 54 4.56 8.15 -13.07
N MET A 55 5.11 7.68 -11.94
CA MET A 55 4.35 7.16 -10.82
C MET A 55 4.70 7.86 -9.51
N TRP A 56 3.74 7.85 -8.59
CA TRP A 56 3.94 8.08 -7.16
C TRP A 56 3.94 6.76 -6.41
N ALA A 57 4.72 6.70 -5.32
CA ALA A 57 4.63 5.62 -4.35
C ALA A 57 4.69 6.16 -2.93
N SER A 58 3.91 5.53 -2.04
CA SER A 58 3.90 5.79 -0.60
C SER A 58 3.99 4.49 0.17
N VAL A 59 4.65 4.53 1.33
CA VAL A 59 4.71 3.41 2.28
C VAL A 59 4.18 3.88 3.61
N VAL A 60 3.31 3.07 4.24
CA VAL A 60 2.80 3.28 5.59
C VAL A 60 3.19 2.12 6.50
N ASP A 61 3.37 2.41 7.80
CA ASP A 61 3.55 1.38 8.82
C ASP A 61 2.22 0.76 9.25
N ARG A 62 2.28 -0.17 10.24
CA ARG A 62 1.08 -0.86 10.74
C ARG A 62 0.06 0.06 11.42
N ASP A 63 0.48 1.21 11.91
CA ASP A 63 -0.40 2.22 12.49
C ASP A 63 -0.99 3.18 11.43
N GLY A 64 -0.63 3.01 10.15
CA GLY A 64 -1.05 3.88 9.06
C GLY A 64 -0.24 5.18 8.95
N THR A 65 0.90 5.27 9.63
CA THR A 65 1.79 6.42 9.53
C THR A 65 2.58 6.37 8.24
N VAL A 66 2.58 7.44 7.47
CA VAL A 66 3.34 7.55 6.22
C VAL A 66 4.84 7.61 6.55
N CYS A 67 5.59 6.64 6.04
CA CYS A 67 7.04 6.52 6.28
C CYS A 67 7.88 7.07 5.12
N ALA A 68 7.40 6.97 3.90
CA ALA A 68 8.05 7.52 2.72
C ALA A 68 7.02 7.85 1.63
N VAL A 69 7.32 8.90 0.86
CA VAL A 69 6.58 9.30 -0.35
C VAL A 69 7.59 9.69 -1.41
N THR A 70 7.48 9.13 -2.61
CA THR A 70 8.41 9.41 -3.73
C THR A 70 7.70 9.40 -5.07
N PHE A 71 8.41 9.81 -6.12
CA PHE A 71 7.93 9.75 -7.51
C PHE A 71 9.09 9.41 -8.48
N THR A 72 8.76 9.08 -9.74
CA THR A 72 9.73 8.63 -10.73
C THR A 72 10.21 9.73 -11.68
N GLY A 73 9.42 10.75 -11.96
CA GLY A 73 9.77 11.86 -12.84
C GLY A 73 10.92 12.71 -12.33
N LYS A 74 11.30 13.74 -13.06
CA LYS A 74 12.30 14.73 -12.64
C LYS A 74 11.67 15.71 -11.64
N GLU A 75 10.43 16.09 -11.94
CA GLU A 75 9.64 17.03 -11.13
C GLU A 75 8.31 16.41 -10.71
N ARG A 76 7.70 16.97 -9.66
CA ARG A 76 6.41 16.49 -9.14
C ARG A 76 5.26 16.55 -10.15
N GLY A 77 5.36 17.42 -11.16
CA GLY A 77 4.37 17.58 -12.22
C GLY A 77 4.54 16.63 -13.40
N ASP A 78 5.59 15.80 -13.44
CA ASP A 78 5.80 14.81 -14.48
C ASP A 78 4.89 13.58 -14.34
N GLN A 79 4.21 13.46 -13.24
CA GLN A 79 3.19 12.47 -12.92
C GLN A 79 1.94 13.17 -12.40
N TRP A 80 0.79 12.51 -12.47
CA TRP A 80 -0.48 13.09 -11.98
C TRP A 80 -0.38 13.51 -10.52
N MET A 81 -0.56 14.80 -10.27
CA MET A 81 -0.40 15.40 -8.94
C MET A 81 -1.33 14.78 -7.87
N GLY A 82 -2.57 14.44 -8.25
CA GLY A 82 -3.53 13.77 -7.36
C GLY A 82 -3.07 12.39 -6.89
N SER A 83 -2.24 11.73 -7.69
CA SER A 83 -1.74 10.37 -7.40
C SER A 83 -0.81 10.32 -6.18
N ARG A 84 -0.24 11.46 -5.73
CA ARG A 84 0.49 11.52 -4.47
C ARG A 84 -0.37 11.10 -3.29
N VAL A 85 -1.54 11.71 -3.13
CA VAL A 85 -2.48 11.38 -2.04
C VAL A 85 -3.11 10.03 -2.26
N ILE A 86 -3.48 9.68 -3.49
CA ILE A 86 -4.06 8.38 -3.84
C ILE A 86 -3.08 7.25 -3.51
N SER A 87 -1.78 7.39 -3.76
CA SER A 87 -0.79 6.36 -3.40
C SER A 87 -0.76 6.10 -1.89
N ALA A 88 -0.83 7.16 -1.08
CA ALA A 88 -0.86 7.02 0.37
C ALA A 88 -2.18 6.41 0.88
N GLN A 89 -3.33 6.76 0.28
CA GLN A 89 -4.62 6.12 0.59
C GLN A 89 -4.61 4.64 0.22
N LYS A 90 -4.05 4.25 -0.94
CA LYS A 90 -3.89 2.85 -1.34
C LYS A 90 -3.03 2.07 -0.34
N ALA A 91 -1.91 2.66 0.10
CA ALA A 91 -1.08 2.06 1.14
C ALA A 91 -1.86 1.89 2.45
N ASN A 92 -2.55 2.94 2.92
CA ASN A 92 -3.37 2.88 4.13
C ASN A 92 -4.45 1.78 4.04
N THR A 93 -5.12 1.68 2.90
CA THR A 93 -6.18 0.67 2.69
C THR A 93 -5.63 -0.75 2.70
N ALA A 94 -4.57 -1.04 1.95
CA ALA A 94 -3.96 -2.36 1.94
C ALA A 94 -3.43 -2.75 3.33
N ASN A 95 -2.88 -1.79 4.10
CA ASN A 95 -2.48 -1.98 5.49
C ASN A 95 -3.67 -2.33 6.40
N ALA A 96 -4.78 -1.60 6.28
CA ALA A 96 -5.95 -1.75 7.14
C ALA A 96 -6.70 -3.08 6.89
N PHE A 97 -6.71 -3.57 5.64
CA PHE A 97 -7.43 -4.78 5.24
C PHE A 97 -6.54 -6.02 5.13
N SER A 98 -5.29 -5.97 5.61
CA SER A 98 -4.41 -7.13 5.64
C SER A 98 -4.04 -7.51 7.08
N LEU A 99 -3.92 -8.82 7.31
CA LEU A 99 -3.61 -9.45 8.59
C LEU A 99 -2.31 -10.25 8.50
N THR A 100 -1.76 -10.67 9.62
CA THR A 100 -0.54 -11.50 9.65
C THR A 100 -0.66 -12.76 8.78
N GLY A 101 -1.84 -13.39 8.72
CA GLY A 101 -2.08 -14.62 7.97
C GLY A 101 -2.87 -14.45 6.66
N PHE A 102 -3.23 -13.24 6.26
CA PHE A 102 -4.13 -13.02 5.11
C PHE A 102 -4.00 -11.62 4.54
N ALA A 103 -3.78 -11.48 3.23
CA ALA A 103 -3.66 -10.21 2.55
C ALA A 103 -4.83 -9.93 1.60
N LEU A 104 -5.26 -8.67 1.57
CA LEU A 104 -6.10 -8.10 0.53
C LEU A 104 -5.40 -6.90 -0.09
N SER A 105 -5.25 -6.92 -1.41
CA SER A 105 -4.87 -5.71 -2.14
C SER A 105 -6.07 -4.76 -2.28
N THR A 106 -5.80 -3.50 -2.60
CA THR A 106 -6.87 -2.55 -2.91
C THR A 106 -7.68 -2.96 -4.14
N ALA A 107 -7.08 -3.70 -5.08
CA ALA A 107 -7.80 -4.29 -6.22
C ALA A 107 -8.84 -5.32 -5.79
N ASN A 108 -8.57 -6.12 -4.75
CA ASN A 108 -9.50 -7.13 -4.25
C ASN A 108 -10.73 -6.52 -3.55
N LEU A 109 -10.69 -5.25 -3.18
CA LEU A 109 -11.81 -4.56 -2.55
C LEU A 109 -12.76 -3.89 -3.55
N PHE A 110 -12.39 -3.79 -4.84
CA PHE A 110 -13.18 -3.07 -5.84
C PHE A 110 -14.63 -3.54 -5.90
N SER A 111 -14.85 -4.84 -6.11
CA SER A 111 -16.22 -5.39 -6.25
C SER A 111 -17.05 -5.27 -4.97
N ALA A 112 -16.40 -5.37 -3.80
CA ALA A 112 -17.11 -5.33 -2.52
C ALA A 112 -17.75 -3.96 -2.19
N VAL A 113 -17.27 -2.88 -2.82
CA VAL A 113 -17.76 -1.51 -2.58
C VAL A 113 -18.71 -1.00 -3.67
N GLN A 114 -19.02 -1.80 -4.68
CA GLN A 114 -19.95 -1.39 -5.74
C GLN A 114 -21.38 -1.31 -5.21
N PRO A 115 -22.27 -0.51 -5.86
CA PRO A 115 -23.68 -0.45 -5.49
C PRO A 115 -24.30 -1.85 -5.36
N GLY A 116 -24.96 -2.12 -4.24
CA GLY A 116 -25.55 -3.42 -3.92
C GLY A 116 -24.59 -4.42 -3.29
N SER A 117 -23.30 -4.13 -3.16
CA SER A 117 -22.31 -4.97 -2.47
C SER A 117 -22.20 -4.63 -0.98
N SER A 118 -21.64 -5.57 -0.19
CA SER A 118 -21.65 -5.54 1.28
C SER A 118 -20.87 -4.38 1.92
N LEU A 119 -19.89 -3.82 1.21
CA LEU A 119 -19.05 -2.70 1.69
C LEU A 119 -19.33 -1.40 0.92
N PHE A 120 -20.49 -1.28 0.25
CA PHE A 120 -20.89 -0.03 -0.40
C PHE A 120 -20.86 1.13 0.60
N GLY A 121 -20.25 2.25 0.24
CA GLY A 121 -20.05 3.40 1.13
C GLY A 121 -18.78 3.35 1.99
N LEU A 122 -17.92 2.33 1.84
CA LEU A 122 -16.67 2.22 2.61
C LEU A 122 -15.75 3.43 2.42
N GLN A 123 -15.62 3.93 1.21
CA GLN A 123 -14.75 5.06 0.88
C GLN A 123 -15.29 6.36 1.48
N GLU A 124 -16.60 6.58 1.45
CA GLU A 124 -17.27 7.76 1.96
C GLU A 124 -17.28 7.80 3.50
N SER A 125 -17.38 6.64 4.14
CA SER A 125 -17.36 6.53 5.61
C SER A 125 -15.93 6.60 6.20
N ASN A 126 -14.91 6.57 5.35
CA ASN A 126 -13.50 6.64 5.75
C ASN A 126 -12.78 7.75 4.94
N PRO A 127 -13.09 9.02 5.17
CA PRO A 127 -12.49 10.12 4.42
C PRO A 127 -11.00 10.28 4.77
N VAL A 128 -10.26 10.84 3.82
CA VAL A 128 -8.87 11.27 4.05
C VAL A 128 -8.84 12.48 4.99
N ASP A 129 -7.82 12.56 5.83
CA ASP A 129 -7.51 13.80 6.56
C ASP A 129 -6.92 14.83 5.58
N THR A 130 -7.74 15.79 5.15
CA THR A 130 -7.35 16.79 4.16
C THR A 130 -6.24 17.72 4.67
N SER A 131 -6.15 17.95 5.98
CA SER A 131 -5.09 18.78 6.59
C SER A 131 -3.71 18.10 6.47
N VAL A 132 -3.67 16.78 6.52
CA VAL A 132 -2.46 15.98 6.32
C VAL A 132 -2.16 15.80 4.83
N ALA A 133 -3.16 15.41 4.04
CA ALA A 133 -2.99 15.08 2.63
C ALA A 133 -2.52 16.28 1.78
N TYR A 134 -3.06 17.45 2.04
CA TYR A 134 -2.82 18.68 1.27
C TYR A 134 -2.13 19.79 2.08
N GLY A 135 -1.78 19.54 3.34
CA GLY A 135 -1.09 20.49 4.18
C GLY A 135 0.41 20.54 3.96
N GLY A 136 1.04 21.58 4.54
CA GLY A 136 2.49 21.74 4.52
C GLY A 136 3.05 22.35 3.22
N ASN A 137 4.38 22.34 3.08
CA ASN A 137 5.05 22.89 1.91
C ASN A 137 5.07 21.88 0.75
N MET A 138 4.27 22.13 -0.27
CA MET A 138 4.14 21.26 -1.45
C MET A 138 5.39 21.23 -2.36
N GLU A 139 6.35 22.14 -2.19
CA GLU A 139 7.65 22.02 -2.87
C GLU A 139 8.48 20.85 -2.34
N LYS A 140 8.14 20.35 -1.16
CA LYS A 140 8.77 19.17 -0.56
C LYS A 140 8.05 17.86 -0.89
N ALA A 141 6.92 17.92 -1.60
CA ALA A 141 6.16 16.75 -2.00
C ALA A 141 7.03 15.72 -2.74
N GLY A 142 6.98 14.46 -2.35
CA GLY A 142 7.75 13.37 -2.94
C GLY A 142 9.25 13.40 -2.65
N THR A 143 9.69 14.17 -1.68
CA THR A 143 11.07 14.18 -1.18
C THR A 143 11.15 13.53 0.21
N LYS A 144 12.35 13.35 0.76
CA LYS A 144 12.55 12.89 2.15
C LYS A 144 11.83 13.75 3.20
N ARG A 145 11.39 14.95 2.82
CA ARG A 145 10.67 15.91 3.67
C ARG A 145 9.25 16.13 3.20
N ASP A 146 8.66 15.13 2.55
CA ASP A 146 7.24 15.20 2.14
C ASP A 146 6.37 15.50 3.37
N PRO A 147 5.43 16.48 3.28
CA PRO A 147 4.60 16.89 4.43
C PRO A 147 3.72 15.80 5.03
N MET A 148 3.44 14.69 4.31
CA MET A 148 2.70 13.55 4.85
C MET A 148 3.56 12.64 5.73
N VAL A 149 4.89 12.65 5.57
CA VAL A 149 5.79 11.76 6.35
C VAL A 149 5.67 12.04 7.84
N GLY A 150 5.54 10.97 8.63
CA GLY A 150 5.32 11.03 10.08
C GLY A 150 3.88 11.27 10.50
N LYS A 151 2.93 11.33 9.56
CA LYS A 151 1.51 11.58 9.83
C LYS A 151 0.62 10.44 9.29
N LYS A 152 -0.62 10.36 9.79
CA LYS A 152 -1.64 9.40 9.35
C LYS A 152 -2.65 10.14 8.48
N ILE A 153 -2.72 9.80 7.20
CA ILE A 153 -3.66 10.47 6.29
C ILE A 153 -5.06 9.86 6.30
N GLY A 154 -5.18 8.62 6.77
CA GLY A 154 -6.43 7.88 6.68
C GLY A 154 -6.88 7.65 5.24
N GLY A 155 -8.19 7.60 5.05
CA GLY A 155 -8.81 7.41 3.74
C GLY A 155 -8.81 5.96 3.28
N VAL A 156 -9.72 5.65 2.36
CA VAL A 156 -9.83 4.34 1.69
C VAL A 156 -9.86 4.55 0.19
N ASN A 157 -9.06 3.76 -0.52
CA ASN A 157 -9.04 3.70 -1.98
C ASN A 157 -9.04 2.22 -2.42
N VAL A 158 -9.96 1.84 -3.30
CA VAL A 158 -10.35 0.45 -3.57
C VAL A 158 -10.11 -0.01 -5.01
N PHE A 159 -9.16 0.58 -5.68
CA PHE A 159 -8.70 0.09 -6.98
C PHE A 159 -7.19 -0.18 -6.97
N GLY A 160 -6.69 -0.90 -7.96
CA GLY A 160 -5.35 -1.48 -7.98
C GLY A 160 -4.21 -0.53 -7.59
N GLY A 161 -3.17 -1.07 -6.97
CA GLY A 161 -1.94 -0.37 -6.63
C GLY A 161 -1.59 -0.34 -5.13
N GLY A 162 -2.47 -0.82 -4.23
CA GLY A 162 -2.17 -0.96 -2.81
C GLY A 162 -1.88 -2.42 -2.43
N LEU A 163 -0.73 -2.69 -1.81
CA LEU A 163 -0.25 -4.02 -1.45
C LEU A 163 0.35 -4.03 -0.06
N ALA A 164 -0.02 -5.01 0.76
CA ALA A 164 0.61 -5.24 2.06
C ALA A 164 2.06 -5.73 1.90
N LEU A 165 2.92 -5.36 2.85
CA LEU A 165 4.34 -5.67 2.87
C LEU A 165 4.63 -6.74 3.92
N TYR A 166 5.15 -7.89 3.47
CA TYR A 166 5.50 -9.01 4.32
C TYR A 166 6.99 -9.32 4.20
N THR A 167 7.68 -9.41 5.33
CA THR A 167 9.10 -9.78 5.39
C THR A 167 9.33 -11.22 4.91
N ALA A 168 10.59 -11.59 4.72
CA ALA A 168 10.99 -12.97 4.40
C ALA A 168 10.49 -14.02 5.41
N LYS A 169 10.14 -13.58 6.64
CA LYS A 169 9.55 -14.43 7.70
C LYS A 169 8.03 -14.42 7.70
N GLY A 170 7.37 -13.74 6.75
CA GLY A 170 5.92 -13.58 6.71
C GLY A 170 5.37 -12.59 7.72
N GLU A 171 6.20 -11.74 8.33
CA GLU A 171 5.74 -10.69 9.23
C GLU A 171 5.14 -9.53 8.41
N LEU A 172 3.91 -9.13 8.72
CA LEU A 172 3.28 -7.96 8.13
C LEU A 172 3.84 -6.69 8.80
N VAL A 173 4.53 -5.85 8.02
CA VAL A 173 5.24 -4.66 8.53
C VAL A 173 4.61 -3.33 8.11
N GLY A 174 3.68 -3.35 7.17
CA GLY A 174 3.02 -2.15 6.64
C GLY A 174 2.47 -2.39 5.25
N ALA A 175 2.35 -1.34 4.44
CA ALA A 175 1.89 -1.46 3.06
C ALA A 175 2.50 -0.41 2.13
N LEU A 176 2.52 -0.77 0.84
CA LEU A 176 2.90 0.06 -0.30
C LEU A 176 1.65 0.48 -1.08
N GLY A 177 1.60 1.73 -1.51
CA GLY A 177 0.64 2.21 -2.50
C GLY A 177 1.35 2.85 -3.67
N VAL A 178 0.93 2.52 -4.88
CA VAL A 178 1.43 3.08 -6.14
C VAL A 178 0.28 3.68 -6.92
N SER A 179 0.48 4.83 -7.52
CA SER A 179 -0.53 5.53 -8.33
C SER A 179 0.13 6.44 -9.36
N GLY A 180 -0.47 6.55 -10.53
CA GLY A 180 0.02 7.44 -11.60
C GLY A 180 -0.32 6.98 -13.01
N ASP A 181 -0.94 5.82 -13.16
CA ASP A 181 -1.38 5.25 -14.42
C ASP A 181 -2.81 4.69 -14.26
N THR A 182 -3.26 3.80 -15.15
CA THR A 182 -4.48 3.02 -14.91
C THR A 182 -4.32 2.18 -13.65
N SER A 183 -5.42 1.95 -12.93
CA SER A 183 -5.37 1.19 -11.67
C SER A 183 -4.79 -0.23 -11.83
N CYS A 184 -4.95 -0.84 -13.00
CA CYS A 184 -4.37 -2.14 -13.31
C CYS A 184 -2.84 -2.05 -13.49
N ALA A 185 -2.34 -1.03 -14.18
CA ALA A 185 -0.90 -0.77 -14.32
C ALA A 185 -0.30 -0.37 -12.96
N ASP A 186 -0.98 0.48 -12.19
CA ASP A 186 -0.61 0.81 -10.81
C ASP A 186 -0.37 -0.46 -9.97
N HIS A 187 -1.27 -1.45 -10.11
CA HIS A 187 -1.14 -2.73 -9.40
C HIS A 187 0.09 -3.52 -9.86
N ASN A 188 0.33 -3.62 -11.16
CA ASN A 188 1.50 -4.31 -11.73
C ASN A 188 2.81 -3.65 -11.29
N VAL A 189 2.88 -2.31 -11.29
CA VAL A 189 4.04 -1.56 -10.76
C VAL A 189 4.24 -1.83 -9.28
N ALA A 190 3.15 -1.78 -8.48
CA ALA A 190 3.21 -2.06 -7.04
C ALA A 190 3.71 -3.48 -6.77
N TRP A 191 3.23 -4.47 -7.52
CA TRP A 191 3.66 -5.87 -7.42
C TRP A 191 5.16 -6.04 -7.64
N ARG A 192 5.67 -5.53 -8.77
CA ARG A 192 7.10 -5.55 -9.09
C ARG A 192 7.94 -4.77 -8.07
N THR A 193 7.44 -3.64 -7.60
CA THR A 193 8.12 -2.80 -6.59
C THR A 193 8.21 -3.53 -5.25
N ARG A 194 7.12 -4.16 -4.79
CA ARG A 194 7.09 -4.98 -3.57
C ARG A 194 8.10 -6.13 -3.65
N ALA A 195 8.14 -6.86 -4.78
CA ALA A 195 9.09 -7.93 -5.01
C ALA A 195 10.54 -7.43 -5.01
N ALA A 196 10.83 -6.31 -5.70
CA ALA A 196 12.15 -5.69 -5.70
C ALA A 196 12.64 -5.23 -4.31
N LEU A 197 11.71 -4.96 -3.40
CA LEU A 197 11.98 -4.63 -2.00
C LEU A 197 12.16 -5.88 -1.10
N GLY A 198 11.89 -7.09 -1.60
CA GLY A 198 11.95 -8.33 -0.82
C GLY A 198 10.87 -8.43 0.26
N LEU A 199 9.72 -7.75 0.06
CA LEU A 199 8.62 -7.68 1.03
C LEU A 199 7.34 -8.35 0.51
N ASP A 200 7.49 -9.40 -0.28
CA ASP A 200 6.46 -10.07 -1.07
C ASP A 200 6.01 -11.44 -0.53
N LYS A 201 6.43 -11.83 0.68
CA LYS A 201 6.10 -13.16 1.25
C LYS A 201 4.69 -13.20 1.81
N VAL A 202 3.72 -12.99 0.93
CA VAL A 202 2.28 -13.00 1.25
C VAL A 202 1.84 -14.39 1.70
N PRO A 203 1.26 -14.54 2.91
CA PRO A 203 0.96 -15.87 3.47
C PRO A 203 -0.29 -16.52 2.86
N ALA A 204 -1.31 -15.73 2.56
CA ALA A 204 -2.56 -16.14 1.92
C ALA A 204 -3.31 -14.93 1.37
N GLY A 205 -4.27 -15.17 0.47
CA GLY A 205 -5.15 -14.16 -0.10
C GLY A 205 -6.26 -14.79 -0.93
N VAL A 206 -7.05 -13.96 -1.60
CA VAL A 206 -8.28 -14.36 -2.31
C VAL A 206 -8.08 -14.81 -3.75
N SER A 207 -6.89 -14.63 -4.32
CA SER A 207 -6.63 -15.05 -5.70
C SER A 207 -6.54 -16.58 -5.82
N ALA A 208 -6.60 -17.09 -7.05
CA ALA A 208 -6.42 -18.52 -7.32
C ALA A 208 -5.06 -19.04 -6.82
N ASP A 209 -4.03 -18.18 -6.81
CA ASP A 209 -2.68 -18.47 -6.32
C ASP A 209 -2.54 -18.28 -4.81
N LYS A 210 -3.66 -18.10 -4.09
CA LYS A 210 -3.72 -17.87 -2.63
C LYS A 210 -2.88 -16.67 -2.17
N ASN A 211 -2.89 -15.60 -2.95
CA ASN A 211 -2.23 -14.34 -2.64
C ASN A 211 -3.15 -13.15 -2.93
N ASP A 212 -2.65 -11.92 -2.83
CA ASP A 212 -3.39 -10.68 -3.01
C ASP A 212 -3.33 -10.11 -4.45
N ALA A 213 -3.08 -10.97 -5.44
CA ALA A 213 -3.04 -10.54 -6.84
C ALA A 213 -4.39 -9.99 -7.32
N ILE A 214 -4.32 -9.08 -8.30
CA ILE A 214 -5.50 -8.58 -8.99
C ILE A 214 -6.26 -9.72 -9.68
N ILE A 215 -7.59 -9.69 -9.60
CA ILE A 215 -8.49 -10.73 -10.14
C ILE A 215 -9.37 -10.09 -11.22
N TYR A 216 -9.36 -10.63 -12.42
CA TYR A 216 -10.15 -10.17 -13.56
C TYR A 216 -11.29 -11.14 -13.85
N ASP A 217 -12.26 -11.24 -12.93
CA ASP A 217 -13.40 -12.18 -13.05
C ASP A 217 -14.76 -11.48 -13.18
N ILE A 218 -14.75 -10.17 -13.40
CA ILE A 218 -16.00 -9.41 -13.58
C ILE A 218 -16.61 -9.72 -14.95
N SER A 219 -17.83 -10.21 -14.93
CA SER A 219 -18.66 -10.47 -16.12
C SER A 219 -20.04 -9.85 -15.90
N SER A 220 -20.55 -9.11 -16.89
CA SER A 220 -21.84 -8.39 -16.79
C SER A 220 -21.98 -7.54 -15.53
N GLY A 221 -20.88 -6.89 -15.13
CA GLY A 221 -20.85 -6.00 -13.96
C GLY A 221 -20.70 -6.70 -12.60
N THR A 222 -20.60 -8.03 -12.55
CA THR A 222 -20.51 -8.79 -11.31
C THR A 222 -19.23 -9.63 -11.28
N SER A 223 -18.50 -9.59 -10.14
CA SER A 223 -17.38 -10.49 -9.88
C SER A 223 -17.89 -11.85 -9.42
N LYS A 224 -17.39 -12.93 -10.02
CA LYS A 224 -17.75 -14.30 -9.65
C LYS A 224 -17.35 -14.63 -8.22
N GLY A 225 -16.18 -14.18 -7.79
CA GLY A 225 -15.65 -14.42 -6.45
C GLY A 225 -15.93 -13.30 -5.44
N GLY A 226 -16.47 -12.16 -5.87
CA GLY A 226 -16.71 -10.98 -5.04
C GLY A 226 -15.47 -10.10 -4.79
N PHE A 227 -14.30 -10.49 -5.33
CA PHE A 227 -13.02 -9.81 -5.15
C PHE A 227 -12.41 -9.30 -6.47
N GLY A 228 -13.21 -9.27 -7.54
CA GLY A 228 -12.75 -8.90 -8.87
C GLY A 228 -12.54 -7.41 -9.05
N HIS A 229 -11.65 -7.09 -9.98
CA HIS A 229 -11.35 -5.75 -10.46
C HIS A 229 -11.66 -5.69 -11.96
N PRO A 230 -12.18 -4.58 -12.49
CA PRO A 230 -12.40 -4.43 -13.93
C PRO A 230 -11.06 -4.42 -14.68
N THR A 231 -11.11 -4.77 -15.96
CA THR A 231 -10.00 -4.57 -16.89
C THR A 231 -9.87 -3.08 -17.21
N CYS A 232 -8.65 -2.64 -17.50
CA CYS A 232 -8.35 -1.23 -17.81
C CYS A 232 -8.22 -0.95 -19.33
N GLY A 233 -8.39 -1.99 -20.16
CA GLY A 233 -8.40 -1.87 -21.62
C GLY A 233 -7.02 -1.84 -22.29
N GLY A 234 -5.95 -2.09 -21.53
CA GLY A 234 -4.58 -2.19 -22.03
C GLY A 234 -4.07 -3.63 -22.11
N LYS A 235 -2.77 -3.81 -21.89
CA LYS A 235 -2.09 -5.12 -21.84
C LYS A 235 -1.86 -5.62 -20.41
N GLU A 236 -2.48 -5.00 -19.43
CA GLU A 236 -2.24 -5.20 -18.00
C GLU A 236 -2.46 -6.64 -17.53
N GLN A 237 -3.42 -7.36 -18.13
CA GLN A 237 -3.69 -8.77 -17.77
C GLN A 237 -2.53 -9.68 -18.20
N ALA A 238 -1.99 -9.49 -19.40
CA ALA A 238 -0.85 -10.26 -19.89
C ALA A 238 0.38 -9.99 -19.01
N VAL A 239 0.62 -8.74 -18.65
CA VAL A 239 1.71 -8.35 -17.73
C VAL A 239 1.50 -8.97 -16.35
N ALA A 240 0.27 -8.95 -15.81
CA ALA A 240 -0.03 -9.57 -14.51
C ALA A 240 0.25 -11.08 -14.51
N GLN A 241 -0.02 -11.78 -15.61
CA GLN A 241 0.32 -13.19 -15.76
C GLN A 241 1.83 -13.43 -15.85
N GLU A 242 2.54 -12.60 -16.63
CA GLU A 242 4.00 -12.67 -16.78
C GLU A 242 4.72 -12.52 -15.43
N ILE A 243 4.39 -11.48 -14.65
CA ILE A 243 5.06 -11.21 -13.37
C ILE A 243 4.75 -12.25 -12.30
N LYS A 244 3.60 -12.93 -12.38
CA LYS A 244 3.28 -14.05 -11.49
C LYS A 244 4.09 -15.31 -11.81
N ALA A 245 4.34 -15.57 -13.09
CA ALA A 245 5.10 -16.74 -13.53
C ALA A 245 6.60 -16.62 -13.25
N GLY A 246 7.10 -15.42 -13.05
CA GLY A 246 8.52 -15.13 -12.77
C GLY A 246 8.92 -15.08 -11.29
N ASN A 247 7.97 -15.33 -10.36
CA ASN A 247 8.21 -15.30 -8.91
C ASN A 247 8.28 -16.70 -8.30
#